data_c11365c0cb9c0f2137ae324a384ff483
#
_entry.id   c11365c0cb9c0f2137ae324a384ff483
#
_cell.length_a   1.000
_cell.length_b   1.000
_cell.length_c   1.000
_cell.angle_alpha   90.00
_cell.angle_beta   90.00
_cell.angle_gamma   90.00
#
_symmetry.space_group_name_H-M   'P 1'
#
loop_
_entity.id
_entity.type
_entity.pdbx_description
1 polymer ?
#
loop_
_entity_poly.entity_id
_entity_poly.type
_entity_poly.pdbx_seq_one_letter_code
_entity_poly.pdbx_strand_id
1 'polypeptide(L)'
;QIYITNNTLDREKGILKDLLKRDDVAGMIVEGTKSGLPNPNLELYRHLMMRKIPLLFFNTYYPELEVPHVSLNDADTAYKAVRYLIEKVHQNIGAVLKLDDGQGRQRYLGYLRAMEEAGLTVTDSRLVWIDTDESKQLAYCRDRLLNRVEECTALLAYNDQIAFQLIRMLEER
;
A
#
# COMPACT_ATOMS: atom_id res chain seq x y z
N GLN A 1 21.24 -8.45 11.52
CA GLN A 1 21.10 -9.16 10.25
C GLN A 1 19.90 -8.61 9.49
N ILE A 2 19.97 -8.50 8.16
CA ILE A 2 18.87 -8.04 7.29
C ILE A 2 18.36 -9.23 6.48
N TYR A 3 17.05 -9.39 6.43
CA TYR A 3 16.35 -10.36 5.62
C TYR A 3 15.47 -9.65 4.58
N ILE A 4 15.41 -10.15 3.37
CA ILE A 4 14.64 -9.53 2.27
C ILE A 4 13.60 -10.52 1.79
N THR A 5 12.32 -10.18 1.97
CA THR A 5 11.18 -10.99 1.54
C THR A 5 10.84 -10.80 0.05
N ASN A 6 11.27 -9.69 -0.55
CA ASN A 6 10.82 -9.25 -1.89
C ASN A 6 9.28 -9.23 -2.03
N ASN A 7 8.60 -8.90 -0.93
CA ASN A 7 7.14 -8.89 -0.83
C ASN A 7 6.50 -10.26 -1.20
N THR A 8 7.18 -11.37 -0.86
CA THR A 8 6.75 -12.74 -1.16
C THR A 8 6.48 -13.52 0.12
N LEU A 9 5.26 -14.03 0.30
CA LEU A 9 4.80 -14.73 1.50
C LEU A 9 5.60 -16.01 1.79
N ASP A 10 6.04 -16.74 0.75
CA ASP A 10 6.85 -17.94 0.95
C ASP A 10 8.23 -17.63 1.49
N ARG A 11 8.86 -16.52 1.04
CA ARG A 11 10.14 -16.07 1.60
C ARG A 11 9.99 -15.61 3.04
N GLU A 12 8.96 -14.82 3.34
CA GLU A 12 8.62 -14.44 4.70
C GLU A 12 8.48 -15.68 5.59
N LYS A 13 7.70 -16.68 5.15
CA LYS A 13 7.51 -17.95 5.85
C LYS A 13 8.82 -18.69 6.13
N GLY A 14 9.70 -18.75 5.14
CA GLY A 14 11.02 -19.37 5.29
C GLY A 14 11.86 -18.66 6.36
N ILE A 15 11.95 -17.33 6.26
CA ILE A 15 12.69 -16.50 7.23
C ILE A 15 12.14 -16.68 8.64
N LEU A 16 10.82 -16.59 8.84
CA LEU A 16 10.19 -16.74 10.15
C LEU A 16 10.44 -18.12 10.76
N LYS A 17 10.37 -19.19 9.95
CA LYS A 17 10.68 -20.56 10.39
C LYS A 17 12.13 -20.72 10.82
N ASP A 18 13.06 -20.08 10.12
CA ASP A 18 14.48 -20.14 10.47
C ASP A 18 14.79 -19.33 11.74
N LEU A 19 14.14 -18.17 11.91
CA LEU A 19 14.25 -17.38 13.14
C LEU A 19 13.66 -18.10 14.35
N LEU A 20 12.61 -18.88 14.18
CA LEU A 20 12.04 -19.72 15.25
C LEU A 20 12.99 -20.83 15.74
N LYS A 21 13.97 -21.25 14.94
CA LYS A 21 14.98 -22.25 15.36
C LYS A 21 16.18 -21.64 16.09
N ARG A 22 16.29 -20.31 16.09
CA ARG A 22 17.43 -19.59 16.64
C ARG A 22 17.15 -19.12 18.06
N ASP A 23 18.14 -19.17 18.93
CA ASP A 23 18.07 -18.71 20.33
C ASP A 23 18.76 -17.33 20.51
N ASP A 24 19.44 -16.83 19.48
CA ASP A 24 20.20 -15.58 19.52
C ASP A 24 19.40 -14.35 18.96
N VAL A 25 18.10 -14.50 18.73
CA VAL A 25 17.24 -13.42 18.22
C VAL A 25 16.79 -12.52 19.38
N ALA A 26 17.36 -11.33 19.50
CA ALA A 26 17.05 -10.38 20.56
C ALA A 26 15.76 -9.57 20.29
N GLY A 27 15.36 -9.43 19.04
CA GLY A 27 14.16 -8.69 18.61
C GLY A 27 14.11 -8.54 17.10
N MET A 28 12.99 -8.09 16.58
CA MET A 28 12.77 -7.90 15.13
C MET A 28 12.13 -6.55 14.83
N ILE A 29 12.63 -5.90 13.79
CA ILE A 29 11.96 -4.77 13.13
C ILE A 29 11.51 -5.28 11.76
N VAL A 30 10.22 -5.14 11.47
CA VAL A 30 9.57 -5.81 10.34
C VAL A 30 8.79 -4.81 9.49
N GLU A 31 8.96 -4.89 8.19
CA GLU A 31 8.00 -4.33 7.23
C GLU A 31 7.09 -5.46 6.74
N GLY A 32 5.77 -5.28 6.86
CA GLY A 32 4.80 -6.33 6.55
C GLY A 32 4.79 -6.70 5.07
N THR A 33 4.89 -7.99 4.78
CA THR A 33 4.81 -8.54 3.43
C THR A 33 3.34 -8.63 2.99
N LYS A 34 3.00 -8.06 1.84
CA LYS A 34 1.62 -8.04 1.30
C LYS A 34 0.56 -7.66 2.34
N SER A 35 0.87 -6.65 3.15
CA SER A 35 0.08 -6.25 4.33
C SER A 35 -1.35 -5.76 4.00
N GLY A 36 -1.68 -5.57 2.74
CA GLY A 36 -3.04 -5.28 2.26
C GLY A 36 -3.92 -6.52 2.10
N LEU A 37 -3.33 -7.72 2.17
CA LEU A 37 -4.01 -9.00 1.96
C LEU A 37 -3.91 -9.87 3.23
N PRO A 38 -4.84 -10.83 3.43
CA PRO A 38 -4.72 -11.79 4.52
C PRO A 38 -3.38 -12.53 4.46
N ASN A 39 -2.64 -12.54 5.58
CA ASN A 39 -1.33 -13.20 5.64
C ASN A 39 -1.42 -14.58 6.31
N PRO A 40 -1.08 -15.67 5.61
CA PRO A 40 -1.11 -17.02 6.18
C PRO A 40 0.02 -17.29 7.20
N ASN A 41 0.97 -16.36 7.35
CA ASN A 41 2.14 -16.53 8.22
C ASN A 41 1.95 -15.92 9.62
N LEU A 42 0.77 -15.35 9.95
CA LEU A 42 0.53 -14.68 11.25
C LEU A 42 0.83 -15.58 12.45
N GLU A 43 0.55 -16.87 12.37
CA GLU A 43 0.87 -17.83 13.44
C GLU A 43 2.37 -17.94 13.73
N LEU A 44 3.22 -17.79 12.72
CA LEU A 44 4.67 -17.80 12.93
C LEU A 44 5.13 -16.57 13.72
N TYR A 45 4.52 -15.41 13.49
CA TYR A 45 4.77 -14.22 14.31
C TYR A 45 4.27 -14.41 15.73
N ARG A 46 3.09 -15.01 15.94
CA ARG A 46 2.58 -15.33 17.29
C ARG A 46 3.51 -16.28 18.03
N HIS A 47 4.07 -17.28 17.35
CA HIS A 47 5.08 -18.18 17.95
C HIS A 47 6.35 -17.42 18.37
N LEU A 48 6.84 -16.46 17.59
CA LEU A 48 7.97 -15.60 17.99
C LEU A 48 7.62 -14.76 19.23
N MET A 49 6.41 -14.21 19.29
CA MET A 49 5.90 -13.45 20.44
C MET A 49 5.81 -14.34 21.70
N MET A 50 5.33 -15.59 21.58
CA MET A 50 5.30 -16.55 22.70
C MET A 50 6.70 -16.87 23.23
N ARG A 51 7.72 -16.84 22.37
CA ARG A 51 9.12 -16.93 22.78
C ARG A 51 9.67 -15.63 23.39
N LYS A 52 8.82 -14.62 23.59
CA LYS A 52 9.17 -13.29 24.12
C LYS A 52 10.18 -12.52 23.26
N ILE A 53 10.20 -12.76 21.95
CA ILE A 53 10.99 -12.00 21.00
C ILE A 53 10.21 -10.71 20.69
N PRO A 54 10.73 -9.51 21.04
CA PRO A 54 10.07 -8.25 20.76
C PRO A 54 9.92 -8.03 19.25
N LEU A 55 8.74 -7.60 18.82
CA LEU A 55 8.45 -7.23 17.45
C LEU A 55 8.07 -5.74 17.38
N LEU A 56 8.60 -5.05 16.38
CA LEU A 56 8.21 -3.70 16.00
C LEU A 56 7.96 -3.69 14.49
N PHE A 57 6.75 -3.32 14.08
CA PHE A 57 6.50 -3.08 12.67
C PHE A 57 6.79 -1.63 12.30
N PHE A 58 7.26 -1.41 11.09
CA PHE A 58 7.40 -0.06 10.53
C PHE A 58 6.81 0.00 9.12
N ASN A 59 6.37 1.19 8.72
CA ASN A 59 5.77 1.48 7.43
C ASN A 59 4.46 0.71 7.18
N THR A 60 4.49 -0.62 7.16
CA THR A 60 3.33 -1.51 7.04
C THR A 60 3.31 -2.54 8.17
N TYR A 61 2.13 -2.98 8.56
CA TYR A 61 1.92 -3.91 9.67
C TYR A 61 0.69 -4.78 9.42
N TYR A 62 0.49 -5.78 10.28
CA TYR A 62 -0.70 -6.64 10.29
C TYR A 62 -1.58 -6.26 11.48
N PRO A 63 -2.78 -5.69 11.24
CA PRO A 63 -3.68 -5.30 12.33
C PRO A 63 -4.07 -6.45 13.26
N GLU A 64 -4.02 -7.70 12.75
CA GLU A 64 -4.34 -8.92 13.50
C GLU A 64 -3.26 -9.31 14.53
N LEU A 65 -2.11 -8.65 14.47
CA LEU A 65 -1.05 -8.76 15.47
C LEU A 65 -1.05 -7.50 16.34
N GLU A 66 -1.39 -7.65 17.61
CA GLU A 66 -1.38 -6.55 18.57
C GLU A 66 0.05 -6.20 19.02
N VAL A 67 0.86 -5.69 18.09
CA VAL A 67 2.27 -5.33 18.33
C VAL A 67 2.51 -3.86 18.02
N PRO A 68 3.51 -3.24 18.67
CA PRO A 68 3.91 -1.87 18.36
C PRO A 68 4.24 -1.68 16.88
N HIS A 69 3.82 -0.54 16.31
CA HIS A 69 4.17 -0.17 14.95
C HIS A 69 4.39 1.34 14.81
N VAL A 70 5.18 1.72 13.83
CA VAL A 70 5.39 3.10 13.39
C VAL A 70 5.02 3.18 11.91
N SER A 71 3.97 3.91 11.59
CA SER A 71 3.48 4.09 10.21
C SER A 71 3.04 5.52 9.97
N LEU A 72 2.93 5.90 8.70
CA LEU A 72 2.34 7.17 8.31
C LEU A 72 0.82 7.13 8.52
N ASN A 73 0.22 8.30 8.72
CA ASN A 73 -1.23 8.44 8.64
C ASN A 73 -1.64 8.54 7.16
N ASP A 74 -1.60 7.40 6.47
CA ASP A 74 -1.83 7.31 5.03
C ASP A 74 -3.24 7.78 4.62
N ALA A 75 -4.24 7.49 5.46
CA ALA A 75 -5.61 7.94 5.21
C ALA A 75 -5.73 9.47 5.26
N ASP A 76 -5.14 10.12 6.26
CA ASP A 76 -5.18 11.57 6.39
C ASP A 76 -4.34 12.26 5.30
N THR A 77 -3.21 11.67 4.93
CA THR A 77 -2.35 12.17 3.87
C THR A 77 -3.07 12.15 2.52
N ALA A 78 -3.70 11.04 2.16
CA ALA A 78 -4.48 10.94 0.93
C ALA A 78 -5.71 11.85 0.94
N TYR A 79 -6.40 11.95 2.08
CA TYR A 79 -7.51 12.89 2.26
C TYR A 79 -7.07 14.31 1.95
N LYS A 80 -5.98 14.79 2.53
CA LYS A 80 -5.45 16.14 2.28
C LYS A 80 -5.07 16.36 0.82
N ALA A 81 -4.44 15.36 0.19
CA ALA A 81 -4.08 15.44 -1.23
C ALA A 81 -5.32 15.59 -2.12
N VAL A 82 -6.36 14.78 -1.88
CA VAL A 82 -7.60 14.85 -2.66
C VAL A 82 -8.37 16.15 -2.38
N ARG A 83 -8.42 16.59 -1.11
CA ARG A 83 -9.00 17.90 -0.75
C ARG A 83 -8.33 19.05 -1.52
N TYR A 84 -7.00 19.02 -1.62
CA TYR A 84 -6.27 20.01 -2.43
C TYR A 84 -6.71 20.00 -3.89
N LEU A 85 -6.90 18.81 -4.51
CA LEU A 85 -7.40 18.73 -5.89
C LEU A 85 -8.81 19.28 -6.02
N ILE A 86 -9.69 19.01 -5.06
CA ILE A 86 -11.06 19.54 -5.02
C ILE A 86 -11.03 21.08 -4.90
N GLU A 87 -10.18 21.64 -4.08
CA GLU A 87 -9.97 23.09 -3.95
C GLU A 87 -9.44 23.73 -5.24
N LYS A 88 -8.78 22.96 -6.11
CA LYS A 88 -8.40 23.35 -7.48
C LYS A 88 -9.51 23.11 -8.50
N VAL A 89 -10.75 22.91 -8.04
CA VAL A 89 -11.99 22.74 -8.82
C VAL A 89 -12.04 21.45 -9.66
N HIS A 90 -11.20 20.45 -9.35
CA HIS A 90 -11.32 19.15 -9.96
C HIS A 90 -12.51 18.37 -9.37
N GLN A 91 -13.34 17.80 -10.23
CA GLN A 91 -14.49 16.97 -9.83
C GLN A 91 -14.34 15.52 -10.29
N ASN A 92 -13.68 15.32 -11.42
CA ASN A 92 -13.39 13.99 -11.96
C ASN A 92 -12.00 13.56 -11.51
N ILE A 93 -11.90 13.13 -10.25
CA ILE A 93 -10.62 12.73 -9.64
C ILE A 93 -10.53 11.21 -9.65
N GLY A 94 -9.51 10.66 -10.31
CA GLY A 94 -9.21 9.24 -10.29
C GLY A 94 -8.13 8.90 -9.27
N ALA A 95 -7.92 7.60 -9.04
CA ALA A 95 -6.85 7.13 -8.17
C ALA A 95 -6.16 5.88 -8.72
N VAL A 96 -4.83 5.86 -8.61
CA VAL A 96 -3.99 4.70 -8.91
C VAL A 96 -3.35 4.24 -7.61
N LEU A 97 -3.79 3.11 -7.07
CA LEU A 97 -3.49 2.65 -5.72
C LEU A 97 -2.98 1.21 -5.71
N LYS A 98 -2.18 0.86 -4.71
CA LYS A 98 -1.73 -0.52 -4.52
C LYS A 98 -2.73 -1.33 -3.71
N LEU A 99 -3.01 -2.55 -4.16
CA LEU A 99 -3.95 -3.46 -3.52
C LEU A 99 -3.29 -4.38 -2.48
N ASP A 100 -2.00 -4.68 -2.67
CA ASP A 100 -1.28 -5.69 -1.91
C ASP A 100 -0.49 -5.13 -0.72
N ASP A 101 -0.69 -3.86 -0.34
CA ASP A 101 -0.20 -3.31 0.91
C ASP A 101 -1.25 -2.50 1.69
N GLY A 102 -1.06 -2.39 3.01
CA GLY A 102 -1.97 -1.68 3.90
C GLY A 102 -2.04 -0.19 3.64
N GLN A 103 -0.95 0.42 3.16
CA GLN A 103 -0.90 1.84 2.82
C GLN A 103 -1.84 2.17 1.67
N GLY A 104 -1.89 1.33 0.62
CA GLY A 104 -2.80 1.52 -0.50
C GLY A 104 -4.26 1.53 -0.06
N ARG A 105 -4.64 0.62 0.85
CA ARG A 105 -5.99 0.59 1.45
C ARG A 105 -6.27 1.83 2.27
N GLN A 106 -5.34 2.29 3.09
CA GLN A 106 -5.53 3.50 3.90
C GLN A 106 -5.64 4.75 3.04
N ARG A 107 -4.82 4.87 1.98
CA ARG A 107 -4.92 5.98 1.03
C ARG A 107 -6.25 5.97 0.28
N TYR A 108 -6.78 4.79 -0.04
CA TYR A 108 -8.11 4.68 -0.60
C TYR A 108 -9.20 5.19 0.35
N LEU A 109 -9.14 4.85 1.63
CA LEU A 109 -10.10 5.38 2.62
C LEU A 109 -10.03 6.91 2.73
N GLY A 110 -8.84 7.50 2.68
CA GLY A 110 -8.67 8.94 2.63
C GLY A 110 -9.26 9.58 1.38
N TYR A 111 -9.06 8.97 0.22
CA TYR A 111 -9.66 9.39 -1.04
C TYR A 111 -11.20 9.34 -0.96
N LEU A 112 -11.78 8.22 -0.51
CA LEU A 112 -13.22 8.08 -0.34
C LEU A 112 -13.80 9.17 0.56
N ARG A 113 -13.21 9.38 1.72
CA ARG A 113 -13.67 10.40 2.67
C ARG A 113 -13.67 11.80 2.05
N ALA A 114 -12.62 12.17 1.34
CA ALA A 114 -12.55 13.49 0.71
C ALA A 114 -13.58 13.68 -0.40
N MET A 115 -13.82 12.65 -1.22
CA MET A 115 -14.83 12.68 -2.29
C MET A 115 -16.24 12.75 -1.70
N GLU A 116 -16.55 11.95 -0.69
CA GLU A 116 -17.85 11.91 -0.01
C GLU A 116 -18.19 13.26 0.63
N GLU A 117 -17.26 13.83 1.42
CA GLU A 117 -17.45 15.14 2.06
C GLU A 117 -17.67 16.27 1.06
N ALA A 118 -17.15 16.14 -0.15
CA ALA A 118 -17.36 17.10 -1.24
C ALA A 118 -18.61 16.80 -2.09
N GLY A 119 -19.36 15.74 -1.81
CA GLY A 119 -20.52 15.31 -2.60
C GLY A 119 -20.14 14.82 -4.00
N LEU A 120 -18.90 14.37 -4.21
CA LEU A 120 -18.40 13.88 -5.48
C LEU A 120 -18.56 12.35 -5.60
N THR A 121 -18.92 11.89 -6.78
CA THR A 121 -19.15 10.47 -7.04
C THR A 121 -17.83 9.72 -7.25
N VAL A 122 -17.65 8.63 -6.53
CA VAL A 122 -16.60 7.64 -6.77
C VAL A 122 -17.15 6.53 -7.67
N THR A 123 -16.43 6.21 -8.75
CA THR A 123 -16.79 5.14 -9.69
C THR A 123 -15.61 4.20 -9.89
N ASP A 124 -15.87 2.91 -10.06
CA ASP A 124 -14.84 1.91 -10.34
C ASP A 124 -14.08 2.20 -11.64
N SER A 125 -14.71 2.90 -12.59
CA SER A 125 -14.08 3.30 -13.85
C SER A 125 -12.89 4.26 -13.66
N ARG A 126 -12.82 4.97 -12.54
CA ARG A 126 -11.75 5.93 -12.22
C ARG A 126 -10.73 5.39 -11.22
N LEU A 127 -10.91 4.15 -10.77
CA LEU A 127 -10.01 3.50 -9.82
C LEU A 127 -9.15 2.46 -10.53
N VAL A 128 -7.85 2.56 -10.37
CA VAL A 128 -6.90 1.58 -10.85
C VAL A 128 -6.16 0.97 -9.68
N TRP A 129 -6.36 -0.31 -9.49
CA TRP A 129 -5.63 -1.10 -8.52
C TRP A 129 -4.45 -1.77 -9.23
N ILE A 130 -3.25 -1.57 -8.71
CA ILE A 130 -2.02 -2.21 -9.14
C ILE A 130 -1.45 -3.06 -8.01
N ASP A 131 -0.64 -4.03 -8.33
CA ASP A 131 0.14 -4.79 -7.34
C ASP A 131 1.59 -4.31 -7.27
N THR A 132 2.40 -4.96 -6.44
CA THR A 132 3.82 -4.64 -6.28
C THR A 132 4.61 -4.81 -7.57
N ASP A 133 4.28 -5.79 -8.41
CA ASP A 133 5.03 -6.03 -9.65
C ASP A 133 4.64 -5.02 -10.73
N GLU A 134 3.35 -4.74 -10.90
CA GLU A 134 2.88 -3.67 -11.79
C GLU A 134 3.41 -2.28 -11.35
N SER A 135 3.57 -2.04 -10.04
CA SER A 135 4.10 -0.77 -9.52
C SER A 135 5.56 -0.51 -9.91
N LYS A 136 6.34 -1.55 -10.15
CA LYS A 136 7.73 -1.43 -10.63
C LYS A 136 7.78 -0.95 -12.07
N GLN A 137 6.82 -1.37 -12.88
CA GLN A 137 6.72 -0.99 -14.30
C GLN A 137 5.26 -0.89 -14.74
N LEU A 138 4.68 0.31 -14.67
CA LEU A 138 3.29 0.57 -15.07
C LEU A 138 3.02 0.28 -16.55
N ALA A 139 4.04 0.20 -17.38
CA ALA A 139 3.90 -0.17 -18.78
C ALA A 139 3.18 -1.52 -18.98
N TYR A 140 3.25 -2.44 -18.01
CA TYR A 140 2.54 -3.73 -18.06
C TYR A 140 1.01 -3.59 -18.01
N CYS A 141 0.51 -2.49 -17.45
CA CYS A 141 -0.92 -2.22 -17.38
C CYS A 141 -1.32 -0.91 -18.08
N ARG A 142 -0.49 -0.44 -19.06
CA ARG A 142 -0.65 0.85 -19.75
C ARG A 142 -2.06 1.07 -20.27
N ASP A 143 -2.57 0.17 -21.08
CA ASP A 143 -3.88 0.33 -21.72
C ASP A 143 -5.02 0.39 -20.68
N ARG A 144 -4.93 -0.47 -19.67
CA ARG A 144 -5.89 -0.46 -18.55
C ARG A 144 -5.86 0.88 -17.80
N LEU A 145 -4.68 1.42 -17.56
CA LEU A 145 -4.48 2.72 -16.90
C LEU A 145 -5.06 3.84 -17.75
N LEU A 146 -4.63 3.97 -19.00
CA LEU A 146 -5.02 5.07 -19.88
C LEU A 146 -6.52 5.10 -20.12
N ASN A 147 -7.15 3.95 -20.32
CA ASN A 147 -8.60 3.86 -20.51
C ASN A 147 -9.39 4.32 -19.27
N ARG A 148 -8.89 4.02 -18.07
CA ARG A 148 -9.59 4.40 -16.82
C ARG A 148 -9.36 5.84 -16.40
N VAL A 149 -8.23 6.43 -16.76
CA VAL A 149 -7.93 7.81 -16.39
C VAL A 149 -8.34 8.84 -17.45
N GLU A 150 -8.87 8.40 -18.58
CA GLU A 150 -9.19 9.26 -19.72
C GLU A 150 -10.17 10.41 -19.38
N GLU A 151 -11.17 10.13 -18.56
CA GLU A 151 -12.16 11.11 -18.13
C GLU A 151 -11.75 11.89 -16.87
N CYS A 152 -10.59 11.56 -16.29
CA CYS A 152 -10.13 12.20 -15.07
C CYS A 152 -9.47 13.54 -15.36
N THR A 153 -9.78 14.55 -14.58
CA THR A 153 -9.13 15.86 -14.64
C THR A 153 -7.96 15.99 -13.65
N ALA A 154 -7.89 15.07 -12.69
CA ALA A 154 -6.80 14.95 -11.74
C ALA A 154 -6.69 13.50 -11.25
N LEU A 155 -5.50 13.11 -10.77
CA LEU A 155 -5.21 11.77 -10.27
C LEU A 155 -4.52 11.80 -8.92
N LEU A 156 -4.99 10.97 -8.00
CA LEU A 156 -4.25 10.57 -6.81
C LEU A 156 -3.36 9.37 -7.18
N ALA A 157 -2.05 9.55 -7.20
CA ALA A 157 -1.10 8.45 -7.34
C ALA A 157 -0.73 7.85 -5.99
N TYR A 158 -0.52 6.53 -5.95
CA TYR A 158 -0.11 5.82 -4.73
C TYR A 158 1.12 6.46 -4.07
N ASN A 159 2.15 6.79 -4.84
CA ASN A 159 3.34 7.50 -4.38
C ASN A 159 3.97 8.29 -5.53
N ASP A 160 5.09 8.97 -5.24
CA ASP A 160 5.87 9.76 -6.20
C ASP A 160 6.41 8.92 -7.36
N GLN A 161 6.85 7.69 -7.12
CA GLN A 161 7.32 6.79 -8.18
C GLN A 161 6.20 6.46 -9.18
N ILE A 162 5.00 6.18 -8.69
CA ILE A 162 3.83 5.95 -9.54
C ILE A 162 3.42 7.24 -10.26
N ALA A 163 3.43 8.37 -9.56
CA ALA A 163 3.11 9.67 -10.17
C ALA A 163 4.07 9.98 -11.33
N PHE A 164 5.36 9.77 -11.14
CA PHE A 164 6.37 10.01 -12.18
C PHE A 164 6.17 9.11 -13.41
N GLN A 165 5.90 7.82 -13.21
CA GLN A 165 5.61 6.90 -14.31
C GLN A 165 4.33 7.29 -15.07
N LEU A 166 3.27 7.72 -14.35
CA LEU A 166 2.01 8.18 -14.94
C LEU A 166 2.21 9.44 -15.79
N ILE A 167 2.94 10.43 -15.29
CA ILE A 167 3.23 11.67 -16.01
C ILE A 167 3.91 11.33 -17.34
N ARG A 168 4.99 10.54 -17.31
CA ARG A 168 5.70 10.13 -18.52
C ARG A 168 4.79 9.39 -19.50
N MET A 169 3.96 8.48 -18.99
CA MET A 169 3.03 7.71 -19.82
C MET A 169 1.96 8.58 -20.50
N LEU A 170 1.52 9.65 -19.83
CA LEU A 170 0.53 10.60 -20.37
C LEU A 170 1.18 11.58 -21.37
N GLU A 171 2.45 11.98 -21.17
CA GLU A 171 3.20 12.82 -22.11
C GLU A 171 3.52 12.12 -23.44
N GLU A 172 3.62 10.78 -23.42
CA GLU A 172 3.89 9.96 -24.62
C GLU A 172 2.61 9.64 -25.42
N ARG A 173 1.46 10.18 -25.04
CA ARG A 173 0.16 9.95 -25.68
C ARG A 173 -0.12 11.01 -26.77
#